data_6d6dd76e932f0170db6eea4d2d3b1441
#
_entry.id   6d6dd76e932f0170db6eea4d2d3b1441
#
_cell.length_a   1.000
_cell.length_b   1.000
_cell.length_c   1.000
_cell.angle_alpha   90.00
_cell.angle_beta   90.00
_cell.angle_gamma   90.00
#
_symmetry.space_group_name_H-M   'P 1'
#
loop_
_entity.id
_entity.type
_entity.pdbx_description
1 polymer ?
#
loop_
_entity_poly.entity_id
_entity_poly.type
_entity_poly.pdbx_seq_one_letter_code
_entity_poly.pdbx_strand_id
1 'polypeptide(L)'
;MFSGATNFTSDLSGWNVSSVTLADNMFNGAVSFDSDLSSWDVSSMTDMSSMFANASNFNSDVSNWDVSNVLNMEDMFLNANALSLENQCQIHESWSDQNDAWPYNWFGTCQPEFTVIPDTSIHEDHEYHLDLSDFSVFPTESNGGYSFSSFTDTAHVMVEVDDHYLLVHPVMHWNGIALVSVVVHNDSSNLADTSHFTMNVEAVNDAPEFVSPLHALVDLNNTFYRDIHVNDVDSEEVTLELSGDTPAWLSLDGFTLTGEPENNGLYMLPMTLSDGELVTLDTFHLRVEVLVPVVTSVTDVPEDQGGEVYVSFDRSFFDTHQNPTQEYGVMRLDHFEGDSVAWVMVASGPAIGEEHYIFLASTQQDSTSETNNGMTEFKVVASMTGGVFHSDPVMGYSVDNIAPGVPTGVMAMAMDDSMQVTWDVSVDEDFQYFILEKSNSSEFLEVESFELEENAY
;
A
#
# COMPACT_ATOMS: atom_id res chain seq x y z
N MET A 1 -2.15 -61.24 51.38
CA MET A 1 -3.52 -61.61 51.86
C MET A 1 -4.23 -62.50 50.83
N PHE A 2 -4.25 -62.16 49.52
CA PHE A 2 -4.90 -62.93 48.47
C PHE A 2 -3.93 -63.74 47.60
N SER A 3 -2.74 -64.00 48.12
CA SER A 3 -1.72 -64.74 47.38
C SER A 3 -2.23 -66.14 47.01
N GLY A 4 -2.11 -66.52 45.74
CA GLY A 4 -2.60 -67.76 45.17
C GLY A 4 -4.11 -67.85 44.99
N ALA A 5 -4.87 -66.79 45.22
CA ALA A 5 -6.35 -66.78 45.04
C ALA A 5 -6.74 -66.61 43.56
N THR A 6 -6.54 -67.64 42.74
CA THR A 6 -6.62 -67.61 41.28
C THR A 6 -7.98 -67.16 40.73
N ASN A 7 -9.08 -67.37 41.48
CA ASN A 7 -10.43 -66.97 41.06
C ASN A 7 -10.97 -65.73 41.78
N PHE A 8 -10.12 -64.96 42.41
CA PHE A 8 -10.52 -63.80 43.17
C PHE A 8 -10.83 -62.63 42.23
N THR A 9 -12.05 -62.10 42.27
CA THR A 9 -12.55 -61.02 41.40
C THR A 9 -13.32 -59.97 42.18
N SER A 10 -13.26 -59.93 43.50
CA SER A 10 -14.00 -58.97 44.30
C SER A 10 -13.45 -57.57 44.14
N ASP A 11 -14.36 -56.62 44.09
CA ASP A 11 -14.03 -55.18 44.09
C ASP A 11 -13.43 -54.77 45.44
N LEU A 12 -12.24 -54.18 45.39
CA LEU A 12 -11.50 -53.67 46.53
C LEU A 12 -11.32 -52.15 46.49
N SER A 13 -11.93 -51.46 45.55
CA SER A 13 -11.82 -50.02 45.38
C SER A 13 -12.16 -49.21 46.63
N GLY A 14 -13.12 -49.70 47.43
CA GLY A 14 -13.55 -49.07 48.66
C GLY A 14 -12.68 -49.40 49.92
N TRP A 15 -11.61 -50.10 49.77
CA TRP A 15 -10.78 -50.46 50.92
C TRP A 15 -9.93 -49.29 51.39
N ASN A 16 -9.91 -49.08 52.72
CA ASN A 16 -8.98 -48.17 53.36
C ASN A 16 -7.65 -48.89 53.70
N VAL A 17 -6.61 -48.63 52.94
CA VAL A 17 -5.29 -49.20 53.06
C VAL A 17 -4.26 -48.18 53.58
N SER A 18 -4.67 -46.97 53.97
CA SER A 18 -3.80 -45.86 54.36
C SER A 18 -2.87 -46.16 55.54
N SER A 19 -3.17 -47.24 56.36
CA SER A 19 -2.32 -47.67 57.46
C SER A 19 -1.57 -48.95 57.13
N VAL A 20 -1.65 -49.47 55.91
CA VAL A 20 -0.92 -50.66 55.49
C VAL A 20 0.51 -50.28 55.18
N THR A 21 1.47 -51.01 55.82
CA THR A 21 2.93 -50.78 55.63
C THR A 21 3.58 -51.84 54.76
N LEU A 22 3.02 -53.05 54.73
CA LEU A 22 3.54 -54.18 53.97
C LEU A 22 2.47 -54.75 53.07
N ALA A 23 2.72 -54.75 51.81
CA ALA A 23 1.81 -55.24 50.73
C ALA A 23 2.51 -56.36 49.90
N ASP A 24 3.66 -56.86 50.40
CA ASP A 24 4.39 -57.90 49.70
C ASP A 24 3.51 -59.14 49.44
N ASN A 25 3.58 -59.64 48.17
CA ASN A 25 2.79 -60.79 47.70
C ASN A 25 1.26 -60.65 47.88
N MET A 26 0.69 -59.50 48.12
CA MET A 26 -0.72 -59.33 48.46
C MET A 26 -1.66 -59.98 47.44
N PHE A 27 -1.41 -59.88 46.16
CA PHE A 27 -2.17 -60.47 45.06
C PHE A 27 -1.33 -61.43 44.20
N ASN A 28 -0.18 -61.88 44.67
CA ASN A 28 0.67 -62.79 43.93
C ASN A 28 -0.09 -64.05 43.53
N GLY A 29 -0.18 -64.35 42.23
CA GLY A 29 -0.93 -65.47 41.69
C GLY A 29 -2.46 -65.36 41.78
N ALA A 30 -2.99 -64.16 42.03
CA ALA A 30 -4.43 -63.86 41.90
C ALA A 30 -4.78 -63.65 40.44
N VAL A 31 -4.81 -64.72 39.66
CA VAL A 31 -4.90 -64.72 38.18
C VAL A 31 -6.08 -63.89 37.64
N SER A 32 -7.27 -63.99 38.25
CA SER A 32 -8.49 -63.34 37.82
C SER A 32 -8.70 -61.95 38.43
N PHE A 33 -7.74 -61.42 39.18
CA PHE A 33 -7.87 -60.16 39.87
C PHE A 33 -7.66 -59.00 38.94
N ASP A 34 -8.66 -58.11 38.86
CA ASP A 34 -8.67 -56.87 38.07
C ASP A 34 -9.65 -55.86 38.71
N SER A 35 -9.34 -55.44 39.94
CA SER A 35 -10.10 -54.38 40.64
C SER A 35 -9.42 -53.04 40.42
N ASP A 36 -10.22 -51.99 40.23
CA ASP A 36 -9.71 -50.62 40.23
C ASP A 36 -9.16 -50.26 41.61
N LEU A 37 -7.86 -49.99 41.67
CA LEU A 37 -7.15 -49.62 42.87
C LEU A 37 -6.65 -48.17 42.86
N SER A 38 -7.05 -47.39 41.88
CA SER A 38 -6.62 -46.00 41.72
C SER A 38 -6.89 -45.12 42.95
N SER A 39 -7.94 -45.45 43.72
CA SER A 39 -8.34 -44.71 44.93
C SER A 39 -7.56 -45.07 46.19
N TRP A 40 -6.66 -46.05 46.14
CA TRP A 40 -5.93 -46.48 47.32
C TRP A 40 -4.88 -45.45 47.75
N ASP A 41 -4.87 -45.09 49.05
CA ASP A 41 -3.79 -44.35 49.68
C ASP A 41 -2.71 -45.33 50.15
N VAL A 42 -1.64 -45.41 49.38
CA VAL A 42 -0.51 -46.33 49.63
C VAL A 42 0.71 -45.63 50.23
N SER A 43 0.57 -44.35 50.57
CA SER A 43 1.67 -43.53 51.08
C SER A 43 2.39 -44.04 52.32
N SER A 44 1.76 -44.95 53.08
CA SER A 44 2.38 -45.60 54.24
C SER A 44 3.09 -46.92 53.90
N MET A 45 2.99 -47.45 52.68
CA MET A 45 3.56 -48.70 52.28
C MET A 45 5.09 -48.61 52.11
N THR A 46 5.81 -49.62 52.61
CA THR A 46 7.28 -49.68 52.50
C THR A 46 7.79 -50.90 51.75
N ASP A 47 6.94 -51.93 51.56
CA ASP A 47 7.27 -53.13 50.80
C ASP A 47 6.06 -53.53 49.93
N MET A 48 6.24 -53.47 48.56
CA MET A 48 5.31 -53.88 47.57
C MET A 48 5.85 -55.02 46.68
N SER A 49 6.91 -55.71 47.16
CA SER A 49 7.56 -56.77 46.39
C SER A 49 6.55 -57.85 45.97
N SER A 50 6.58 -58.25 44.71
CA SER A 50 5.70 -59.28 44.13
C SER A 50 4.19 -59.01 44.33
N MET A 51 3.77 -57.80 44.64
CA MET A 51 2.38 -57.50 45.00
C MET A 51 1.38 -58.00 43.95
N PHE A 52 1.64 -57.80 42.66
CA PHE A 52 0.82 -58.25 41.52
C PHE A 52 1.52 -59.34 40.70
N ALA A 53 2.57 -59.93 41.17
CA ALA A 53 3.27 -61.00 40.46
C ALA A 53 2.31 -62.12 40.08
N ASN A 54 2.32 -62.55 38.80
CA ASN A 54 1.43 -63.59 38.29
C ASN A 54 -0.08 -63.27 38.38
N ALA A 55 -0.48 -62.01 38.62
CA ALA A 55 -1.85 -61.52 38.53
C ALA A 55 -2.14 -61.20 37.07
N SER A 56 -2.32 -62.23 36.25
CA SER A 56 -2.29 -62.13 34.80
C SER A 56 -3.42 -61.32 34.18
N ASN A 57 -4.51 -61.03 34.91
CA ASN A 57 -5.61 -60.18 34.47
C ASN A 57 -5.56 -58.74 34.99
N PHE A 58 -4.58 -58.46 35.89
CA PHE A 58 -4.46 -57.14 36.50
C PHE A 58 -4.12 -56.05 35.44
N ASN A 59 -5.02 -55.02 35.32
CA ASN A 59 -4.85 -53.89 34.42
C ASN A 59 -5.37 -52.57 35.01
N SER A 60 -5.31 -52.40 36.35
CA SER A 60 -5.65 -51.12 36.97
C SER A 60 -4.57 -50.08 36.74
N ASP A 61 -4.94 -48.85 36.42
CA ASP A 61 -4.05 -47.69 36.47
C ASP A 61 -3.80 -47.32 37.93
N VAL A 62 -2.54 -47.45 38.36
CA VAL A 62 -2.07 -47.13 39.70
C VAL A 62 -0.97 -46.03 39.67
N SER A 63 -0.88 -45.32 38.54
CA SER A 63 0.13 -44.27 38.33
C SER A 63 0.03 -43.14 39.37
N ASN A 64 -1.18 -42.88 39.88
CA ASN A 64 -1.43 -41.85 40.89
C ASN A 64 -1.02 -42.22 42.33
N TRP A 65 -0.49 -43.44 42.56
CA TRP A 65 -0.05 -43.84 43.87
C TRP A 65 1.20 -43.03 44.31
N ASP A 66 1.22 -42.60 45.58
CA ASP A 66 2.41 -42.04 46.21
C ASP A 66 3.30 -43.21 46.73
N VAL A 67 4.31 -43.55 45.94
CA VAL A 67 5.25 -44.64 46.25
C VAL A 67 6.57 -44.15 46.87
N SER A 68 6.64 -42.86 47.21
CA SER A 68 7.87 -42.23 47.72
C SER A 68 8.49 -42.88 48.93
N ASN A 69 7.69 -43.60 49.74
CA ASN A 69 8.14 -44.30 50.93
C ASN A 69 8.45 -45.82 50.74
N VAL A 70 8.21 -46.32 49.50
CA VAL A 70 8.40 -47.74 49.21
C VAL A 70 9.91 -48.04 49.06
N LEU A 71 10.39 -49.00 49.77
CA LEU A 71 11.81 -49.43 49.81
C LEU A 71 12.08 -50.64 48.90
N ASN A 72 11.04 -51.41 48.57
CA ASN A 72 11.18 -52.64 47.78
C ASN A 72 9.95 -52.81 46.84
N MET A 73 10.19 -52.87 45.54
CA MET A 73 9.22 -53.15 44.49
C MET A 73 9.66 -54.30 43.57
N GLU A 74 10.61 -55.13 44.03
CA GLU A 74 11.12 -56.22 43.20
C GLU A 74 9.99 -57.17 42.79
N ASP A 75 9.98 -57.54 41.48
CA ASP A 75 8.99 -58.44 40.87
C ASP A 75 7.53 -58.00 41.03
N MET A 76 7.22 -56.72 41.34
CA MET A 76 5.89 -56.24 41.64
C MET A 76 4.87 -56.60 40.57
N PHE A 77 5.21 -56.46 39.29
CA PHE A 77 4.37 -56.76 38.12
C PHE A 77 4.90 -57.99 37.33
N LEU A 78 5.69 -58.82 37.86
CA LEU A 78 6.21 -60.03 37.19
C LEU A 78 5.04 -60.86 36.63
N ASN A 79 4.95 -61.09 35.29
CA ASN A 79 3.91 -61.86 34.65
C ASN A 79 2.48 -61.26 34.83
N ALA A 80 2.32 -59.99 35.13
CA ALA A 80 1.03 -59.26 35.05
C ALA A 80 0.73 -58.90 33.59
N ASN A 81 0.42 -59.95 32.78
CA ASN A 81 0.40 -59.84 31.32
C ASN A 81 -0.76 -59.00 30.72
N ALA A 82 -1.81 -58.73 31.51
CA ALA A 82 -2.90 -57.86 31.07
C ALA A 82 -2.59 -56.37 31.28
N LEU A 83 -1.52 -56.06 32.06
CA LEU A 83 -1.18 -54.65 32.28
C LEU A 83 -0.82 -54.01 30.94
N SER A 84 -1.71 -53.12 30.49
CA SER A 84 -1.61 -52.47 29.18
C SER A 84 -0.34 -51.62 29.09
N LEU A 85 0.15 -51.43 27.88
CA LEU A 85 1.31 -50.57 27.64
C LEU A 85 1.05 -49.14 28.15
N GLU A 86 -0.19 -48.63 27.97
CA GLU A 86 -0.61 -47.34 28.51
C GLU A 86 -0.42 -47.25 30.02
N ASN A 87 -0.97 -48.23 30.79
CA ASN A 87 -0.78 -48.25 32.25
C ASN A 87 0.67 -48.46 32.66
N GLN A 88 1.44 -49.28 31.92
CA GLN A 88 2.89 -49.43 32.16
C GLN A 88 3.61 -48.10 32.01
N CYS A 89 3.27 -47.31 30.97
CA CYS A 89 3.92 -46.04 30.70
C CYS A 89 3.54 -44.97 31.73
N GLN A 90 2.26 -44.86 32.08
CA GLN A 90 1.81 -43.92 33.12
C GLN A 90 2.43 -44.24 34.50
N ILE A 91 2.47 -45.52 34.87
CA ILE A 91 3.12 -45.98 36.10
C ILE A 91 4.62 -45.67 36.07
N HIS A 92 5.30 -45.99 34.97
CA HIS A 92 6.74 -45.75 34.83
C HIS A 92 7.08 -44.26 34.94
N GLU A 93 6.37 -43.42 34.22
CA GLU A 93 6.59 -41.98 34.26
C GLU A 93 6.38 -41.42 35.66
N SER A 94 5.29 -41.80 36.32
CA SER A 94 4.99 -41.29 37.65
C SER A 94 5.95 -41.80 38.72
N TRP A 95 6.31 -43.12 38.72
CA TRP A 95 7.03 -43.75 39.83
C TRP A 95 8.55 -43.68 39.68
N SER A 96 9.10 -43.65 38.45
CA SER A 96 10.53 -43.51 38.24
C SER A 96 11.09 -42.20 38.79
N ASP A 97 10.29 -41.14 38.73
CA ASP A 97 10.65 -39.83 39.29
C ASP A 97 10.43 -39.75 40.82
N GLN A 98 9.49 -40.57 41.36
CA GLN A 98 9.17 -40.57 42.78
C GLN A 98 10.13 -41.43 43.60
N ASN A 99 10.67 -42.50 43.03
CA ASN A 99 11.33 -43.52 43.80
C ASN A 99 12.45 -44.27 43.06
N ASP A 100 13.68 -44.16 43.56
CA ASP A 100 14.86 -44.86 43.05
C ASP A 100 14.80 -46.38 43.17
N ALA A 101 13.87 -46.94 44.00
CA ALA A 101 13.66 -48.39 44.16
C ALA A 101 12.79 -48.97 43.01
N TRP A 102 12.31 -48.17 42.09
CA TRP A 102 11.55 -48.61 40.91
C TRP A 102 12.41 -49.54 40.04
N PRO A 103 12.06 -50.85 39.87
CA PRO A 103 12.97 -51.77 39.22
C PRO A 103 12.80 -51.96 37.75
N TYR A 104 11.73 -51.39 37.16
CA TYR A 104 11.37 -51.60 35.74
C TYR A 104 11.90 -50.48 34.89
N ASN A 105 12.54 -50.84 33.78
CA ASN A 105 12.90 -49.89 32.72
C ASN A 105 11.95 -50.03 31.55
N TRP A 106 10.76 -49.43 31.69
CA TRP A 106 9.76 -49.41 30.62
C TRP A 106 9.92 -48.21 29.68
N PHE A 107 10.90 -47.33 29.94
CA PHE A 107 11.15 -46.11 29.21
C PHE A 107 11.23 -46.35 27.67
N GLY A 108 12.03 -47.32 27.21
CA GLY A 108 12.21 -47.63 25.80
C GLY A 108 10.98 -48.24 25.11
N THR A 109 9.97 -48.69 25.87
CA THR A 109 8.70 -49.20 25.31
C THR A 109 7.59 -48.17 25.35
N CYS A 110 7.81 -47.05 26.02
CA CYS A 110 6.81 -45.99 26.21
C CYS A 110 7.07 -44.76 25.35
N GLN A 111 8.29 -44.56 24.95
CA GLN A 111 8.70 -43.42 24.18
C GLN A 111 8.32 -43.59 22.71
N PRO A 112 7.65 -42.61 22.08
CA PRO A 112 7.58 -42.58 20.63
C PRO A 112 8.99 -42.39 20.07
N GLU A 113 9.27 -42.91 18.91
CA GLU A 113 10.57 -42.77 18.25
C GLU A 113 10.40 -42.25 16.84
N PHE A 114 11.28 -41.37 16.42
CA PHE A 114 11.45 -41.04 15.03
C PHE A 114 12.49 -41.93 14.37
N THR A 115 12.19 -42.43 13.20
CA THR A 115 13.22 -42.85 12.25
C THR A 115 13.89 -41.62 11.62
N VAL A 116 15.04 -41.81 11.02
CA VAL A 116 15.76 -40.68 10.37
C VAL A 116 14.92 -40.07 9.25
N ILE A 117 14.57 -38.82 9.39
CA ILE A 117 14.02 -38.01 8.32
C ILE A 117 15.19 -37.59 7.43
N PRO A 118 15.19 -37.88 6.11
CA PRO A 118 16.30 -37.53 5.25
C PRO A 118 16.37 -36.04 4.99
N ASP A 119 17.60 -35.51 4.84
CA ASP A 119 17.80 -34.17 4.32
C ASP A 119 17.14 -34.03 2.94
N THR A 120 16.61 -32.85 2.65
CA THR A 120 15.85 -32.58 1.43
C THR A 120 16.21 -31.24 0.82
N SER A 121 15.89 -31.09 -0.47
CA SER A 121 16.02 -29.82 -1.19
C SER A 121 14.69 -29.45 -1.82
N ILE A 122 14.40 -28.16 -1.82
CA ILE A 122 13.30 -27.56 -2.55
C ILE A 122 13.78 -26.29 -3.27
N HIS A 123 13.08 -25.84 -4.27
CA HIS A 123 13.29 -24.51 -4.83
C HIS A 123 12.66 -23.45 -3.90
N GLU A 124 13.22 -22.24 -3.84
CA GLU A 124 12.58 -21.14 -3.18
C GLU A 124 11.18 -20.89 -3.76
N ASP A 125 10.32 -20.18 -3.02
CA ASP A 125 8.93 -19.93 -3.36
C ASP A 125 8.03 -21.16 -3.49
N HIS A 126 8.54 -22.34 -3.10
CA HIS A 126 7.78 -23.58 -3.06
C HIS A 126 7.58 -24.07 -1.62
N GLU A 127 6.42 -24.66 -1.39
CA GLU A 127 6.10 -25.31 -0.12
C GLU A 127 6.56 -26.76 -0.13
N TYR A 128 6.92 -27.26 1.05
CA TYR A 128 7.23 -28.67 1.25
C TYR A 128 6.27 -29.31 2.25
N HIS A 129 5.78 -30.49 1.87
CA HIS A 129 4.84 -31.26 2.69
C HIS A 129 5.45 -32.62 3.01
N LEU A 130 5.41 -33.01 4.28
CA LEU A 130 5.92 -34.30 4.74
C LEU A 130 4.90 -34.96 5.67
N ASP A 131 4.59 -36.24 5.39
CA ASP A 131 3.80 -37.07 6.29
C ASP A 131 4.72 -37.63 7.41
N LEU A 132 4.59 -37.13 8.62
CA LEU A 132 5.40 -37.52 9.75
C LEU A 132 5.09 -38.94 10.25
N SER A 133 3.93 -39.48 9.91
CA SER A 133 3.56 -40.85 10.29
C SER A 133 4.42 -41.91 9.60
N ASP A 134 4.98 -41.57 8.40
CA ASP A 134 5.92 -42.46 7.70
C ASP A 134 7.26 -42.61 8.42
N PHE A 135 7.61 -41.66 9.31
CA PHE A 135 8.88 -41.61 10.04
C PHE A 135 8.72 -41.84 11.51
N SER A 136 7.52 -42.06 12.00
CA SER A 136 7.23 -42.21 13.41
C SER A 136 6.95 -43.66 13.76
N VAL A 137 7.55 -44.14 14.83
CA VAL A 137 7.27 -45.46 15.42
C VAL A 137 6.55 -45.22 16.72
N PHE A 138 5.33 -45.70 16.79
CA PHE A 138 4.51 -45.60 17.99
C PHE A 138 4.50 -46.93 18.76
N PRO A 139 4.59 -46.90 20.09
CA PRO A 139 4.30 -48.08 20.88
C PRO A 139 2.89 -48.59 20.54
N THR A 140 2.76 -49.87 20.27
CA THR A 140 1.45 -50.47 19.94
C THR A 140 0.50 -50.41 21.10
N GLU A 141 -0.78 -50.01 20.83
CA GLU A 141 -1.91 -49.99 21.73
C GLU A 141 -1.99 -48.89 22.79
N SER A 142 -1.38 -47.72 22.58
CA SER A 142 -1.74 -46.56 23.40
C SER A 142 -3.12 -46.00 22.96
N ASN A 143 -4.08 -45.98 23.90
CA ASN A 143 -5.35 -45.22 23.69
C ASN A 143 -5.15 -43.71 23.83
N GLY A 144 -3.95 -43.28 24.18
CA GLY A 144 -3.54 -41.89 24.20
C GLY A 144 -3.11 -41.44 22.80
N GLY A 145 -3.49 -40.26 22.40
CA GLY A 145 -3.07 -39.66 21.12
C GLY A 145 -1.58 -39.39 21.08
N TYR A 146 -1.09 -39.22 19.89
CA TYR A 146 0.23 -38.60 19.64
C TYR A 146 0.00 -37.26 18.96
N SER A 147 0.78 -36.29 19.38
CA SER A 147 0.80 -34.98 18.76
C SER A 147 2.19 -34.65 18.24
N PHE A 148 2.24 -33.78 17.25
CA PHE A 148 3.50 -33.36 16.66
C PHE A 148 3.66 -31.87 16.84
N SER A 149 4.90 -31.41 16.96
CA SER A 149 5.27 -30.01 16.90
C SER A 149 6.54 -29.84 16.09
N SER A 150 6.76 -28.65 15.58
CA SER A 150 7.91 -28.33 14.74
C SER A 150 8.49 -26.97 15.09
N PHE A 151 9.79 -26.81 14.81
CA PHE A 151 10.49 -25.53 14.88
C PHE A 151 11.70 -25.53 13.94
N THR A 152 12.21 -24.35 13.66
CA THR A 152 13.38 -24.16 12.80
C THR A 152 14.38 -23.24 13.46
N ASP A 153 15.63 -23.31 13.04
CA ASP A 153 16.74 -22.48 13.52
C ASP A 153 16.81 -21.09 12.86
N THR A 154 15.95 -20.83 11.88
CA THR A 154 15.92 -19.56 11.13
C THR A 154 14.51 -18.96 11.05
N ALA A 155 14.43 -17.62 11.04
CA ALA A 155 13.18 -16.91 10.82
C ALA A 155 12.72 -16.87 9.35
N HIS A 156 13.57 -17.34 8.42
CA HIS A 156 13.28 -17.32 6.98
C HIS A 156 12.50 -18.56 6.50
N VAL A 157 12.29 -19.53 7.38
CA VAL A 157 11.49 -20.73 7.09
C VAL A 157 10.45 -20.88 8.18
N MET A 158 9.18 -20.82 7.82
CA MET A 158 8.07 -21.14 8.70
C MET A 158 7.78 -22.62 8.61
N VAL A 159 7.50 -23.24 9.77
CA VAL A 159 7.11 -24.65 9.87
C VAL A 159 5.82 -24.75 10.68
N GLU A 160 4.88 -25.52 10.16
CA GLU A 160 3.60 -25.79 10.80
C GLU A 160 3.33 -27.29 10.78
N VAL A 161 2.59 -27.77 11.77
CA VAL A 161 2.11 -29.15 11.79
C VAL A 161 0.58 -29.12 11.87
N ASP A 162 -0.06 -29.78 10.91
CA ASP A 162 -1.48 -30.05 10.89
C ASP A 162 -1.71 -31.54 11.01
N ASP A 163 -2.18 -31.99 12.20
CA ASP A 163 -2.29 -33.40 12.59
C ASP A 163 -0.91 -34.08 12.51
N HIS A 164 -0.63 -34.84 11.48
CA HIS A 164 0.65 -35.53 11.22
C HIS A 164 1.38 -35.01 9.96
N TYR A 165 0.87 -33.95 9.34
CA TYR A 165 1.53 -33.34 8.17
C TYR A 165 2.36 -32.14 8.59
N LEU A 166 3.65 -32.20 8.29
CA LEU A 166 4.55 -31.05 8.39
C LEU A 166 4.44 -30.24 7.10
N LEU A 167 4.18 -28.94 7.25
CA LEU A 167 4.25 -27.96 6.19
C LEU A 167 5.45 -27.06 6.44
N VAL A 168 6.22 -26.82 5.40
CA VAL A 168 7.40 -25.94 5.44
C VAL A 168 7.24 -24.86 4.37
N HIS A 169 7.29 -23.60 4.79
CA HIS A 169 7.11 -22.42 3.95
C HIS A 169 8.35 -21.53 4.06
N PRO A 170 9.26 -21.55 3.09
CA PRO A 170 10.30 -20.53 3.00
C PRO A 170 9.69 -19.14 2.79
N VAL A 171 10.34 -18.12 3.33
CA VAL A 171 10.02 -16.74 2.98
C VAL A 171 10.30 -16.52 1.49
N MET A 172 9.40 -15.80 0.83
CA MET A 172 9.53 -15.48 -0.60
C MET A 172 10.94 -14.98 -0.94
N HIS A 173 11.50 -15.46 -2.04
CA HIS A 173 12.84 -15.14 -2.55
C HIS A 173 13.98 -15.40 -1.56
N TRP A 174 13.78 -16.31 -0.61
CA TRP A 174 14.85 -16.71 0.30
C TRP A 174 15.40 -18.07 -0.07
N ASN A 175 16.69 -18.12 -0.31
CA ASN A 175 17.46 -19.36 -0.51
C ASN A 175 18.49 -19.54 0.61
N GLY A 176 18.83 -20.78 0.90
CA GLY A 176 19.76 -21.11 1.98
C GLY A 176 19.46 -22.43 2.65
N ILE A 177 20.07 -22.63 3.79
CA ILE A 177 19.95 -23.89 4.56
C ILE A 177 19.20 -23.59 5.86
N ALA A 178 18.20 -24.43 6.15
CA ALA A 178 17.47 -24.41 7.41
C ALA A 178 17.56 -25.79 8.10
N LEU A 179 17.75 -25.80 9.40
CA LEU A 179 17.59 -26.99 10.21
C LEU A 179 16.14 -27.05 10.72
N VAL A 180 15.40 -28.04 10.25
CA VAL A 180 14.03 -28.31 10.69
C VAL A 180 14.04 -29.37 11.75
N SER A 181 13.35 -29.10 12.86
CA SER A 181 13.21 -29.99 13.99
C SER A 181 11.75 -30.37 14.15
N VAL A 182 11.46 -31.64 14.28
CA VAL A 182 10.12 -32.16 14.56
C VAL A 182 10.14 -32.97 15.83
N VAL A 183 9.12 -32.81 16.65
CA VAL A 183 8.96 -33.49 17.91
C VAL A 183 7.66 -34.29 17.89
N VAL A 184 7.73 -35.55 18.19
CA VAL A 184 6.55 -36.37 18.46
C VAL A 184 6.34 -36.48 19.97
N HIS A 185 5.14 -36.22 20.42
CA HIS A 185 4.73 -36.30 21.82
C HIS A 185 3.74 -37.44 22.02
N ASN A 186 3.90 -38.16 23.09
CA ASN A 186 2.85 -39.04 23.59
C ASN A 186 1.98 -38.24 24.56
N ASP A 187 0.72 -37.97 24.16
CA ASP A 187 -0.19 -37.11 24.93
C ASP A 187 -0.59 -37.71 26.31
N SER A 188 -0.34 -39.00 26.51
CA SER A 188 -0.67 -39.68 27.76
C SER A 188 0.48 -39.66 28.76
N SER A 189 1.74 -39.61 28.33
CA SER A 189 2.91 -39.85 29.15
C SER A 189 3.96 -38.75 29.15
N ASN A 190 3.71 -37.60 28.50
CA ASN A 190 4.68 -36.52 28.30
C ASN A 190 6.03 -36.94 27.69
N LEU A 191 6.17 -38.19 27.24
CA LEU A 191 7.38 -38.66 26.58
C LEU A 191 7.39 -38.11 25.13
N ALA A 192 8.57 -37.76 24.67
CA ALA A 192 8.74 -37.20 23.34
C ALA A 192 10.05 -37.66 22.72
N ASP A 193 10.10 -37.70 21.41
CA ASP A 193 11.33 -37.83 20.63
C ASP A 193 11.44 -36.73 19.59
N THR A 194 12.67 -36.40 19.22
CA THR A 194 12.95 -35.29 18.29
C THR A 194 13.82 -35.78 17.15
N SER A 195 13.38 -35.52 15.93
CA SER A 195 14.18 -35.69 14.73
C SER A 195 14.54 -34.36 14.12
N HIS A 196 15.70 -34.32 13.46
CA HIS A 196 16.19 -33.15 12.75
C HIS A 196 16.55 -33.54 11.33
N PHE A 197 16.26 -32.66 10.40
CA PHE A 197 16.73 -32.79 9.02
C PHE A 197 17.10 -31.41 8.45
N THR A 198 18.00 -31.42 7.51
CA THR A 198 18.43 -30.20 6.80
C THR A 198 17.56 -30.00 5.57
N MET A 199 16.99 -28.81 5.45
CA MET A 199 16.32 -28.36 4.24
C MET A 199 17.22 -27.38 3.51
N ASN A 200 17.57 -27.71 2.27
CA ASN A 200 18.28 -26.83 1.35
C ASN A 200 17.26 -26.17 0.43
N VAL A 201 17.07 -24.85 0.58
CA VAL A 201 16.24 -24.05 -0.32
C VAL A 201 17.14 -23.52 -1.43
N GLU A 202 16.93 -24.01 -2.62
CA GLU A 202 17.76 -23.70 -3.80
C GLU A 202 17.24 -22.42 -4.47
N ALA A 203 18.16 -21.52 -4.81
CA ALA A 203 17.85 -20.31 -5.57
C ALA A 203 17.29 -20.67 -6.94
N VAL A 204 16.27 -19.93 -7.36
CA VAL A 204 15.71 -19.98 -8.71
C VAL A 204 15.65 -18.54 -9.22
N ASN A 205 16.12 -18.30 -10.42
CA ASN A 205 16.07 -16.96 -10.99
C ASN A 205 14.63 -16.47 -11.12
N ASP A 206 14.35 -15.31 -10.55
CA ASP A 206 13.09 -14.60 -10.65
C ASP A 206 13.11 -13.60 -11.82
N ALA A 207 11.96 -13.25 -12.37
CA ALA A 207 11.90 -12.24 -13.40
C ALA A 207 11.95 -10.82 -12.79
N PRO A 208 12.67 -9.88 -13.40
CA PRO A 208 12.71 -8.50 -12.94
C PRO A 208 11.34 -7.85 -13.00
N GLU A 209 11.07 -6.89 -12.09
CA GLU A 209 9.79 -6.20 -11.97
C GLU A 209 9.89 -4.68 -12.12
N PHE A 210 8.81 -4.08 -12.65
CA PHE A 210 8.65 -2.64 -12.66
C PHE A 210 8.12 -2.14 -11.30
N VAL A 211 8.89 -1.28 -10.63
CA VAL A 211 8.49 -0.67 -9.35
C VAL A 211 7.80 0.67 -9.55
N SER A 212 8.18 1.41 -10.60
CA SER A 212 7.56 2.69 -10.95
C SER A 212 6.15 2.53 -11.51
N PRO A 213 5.24 3.49 -11.26
CA PRO A 213 4.01 3.59 -12.03
C PRO A 213 4.30 3.78 -13.52
N LEU A 214 3.74 2.92 -14.36
CA LEU A 214 3.95 2.91 -15.81
C LEU A 214 2.95 3.83 -16.55
N HIS A 215 2.77 5.03 -16.03
CA HIS A 215 1.98 6.07 -16.67
C HIS A 215 2.52 7.45 -16.34
N ALA A 216 2.35 8.38 -17.27
CA ALA A 216 2.67 9.80 -17.06
C ALA A 216 1.73 10.70 -17.88
N LEU A 217 1.55 11.91 -17.37
CA LEU A 217 0.94 13.04 -18.07
C LEU A 217 2.02 14.11 -18.24
N VAL A 218 2.18 14.61 -19.45
CA VAL A 218 3.19 15.63 -19.76
C VAL A 218 2.56 16.75 -20.59
N ASP A 219 3.02 17.98 -20.37
CA ASP A 219 2.64 19.12 -21.20
C ASP A 219 3.36 19.04 -22.54
N LEU A 220 2.62 19.24 -23.63
CA LEU A 220 3.13 19.30 -25.01
C LEU A 220 4.32 20.27 -25.17
N ASN A 221 4.34 21.36 -24.39
CA ASN A 221 5.37 22.40 -24.49
C ASN A 221 6.58 22.16 -23.58
N ASN A 222 6.61 21.04 -22.85
CA ASN A 222 7.68 20.72 -21.89
C ASN A 222 8.46 19.48 -22.30
N THR A 223 9.75 19.50 -22.02
CA THR A 223 10.58 18.31 -22.15
C THR A 223 10.09 17.23 -21.19
N PHE A 224 9.82 16.05 -21.71
CA PHE A 224 9.49 14.87 -20.92
C PHE A 224 10.75 14.24 -20.34
N TYR A 225 10.70 13.90 -19.06
CA TYR A 225 11.76 13.17 -18.36
C TYR A 225 11.11 12.20 -17.36
N ARG A 226 11.51 10.92 -17.42
CA ARG A 226 11.00 9.92 -16.50
C ARG A 226 12.01 8.80 -16.26
N ASP A 227 12.40 8.61 -15.00
CA ASP A 227 13.16 7.44 -14.58
C ASP A 227 12.20 6.27 -14.29
N ILE A 228 12.49 5.13 -14.86
CA ILE A 228 11.79 3.86 -14.62
C ILE A 228 12.58 3.11 -13.55
N HIS A 229 11.98 2.93 -12.39
CA HIS A 229 12.58 2.12 -11.33
C HIS A 229 12.16 0.68 -11.49
N VAL A 230 13.13 -0.19 -11.39
CA VAL A 230 12.98 -1.64 -11.52
C VAL A 230 13.62 -2.32 -10.32
N ASN A 231 13.23 -3.54 -10.06
CA ASN A 231 13.82 -4.39 -9.05
C ASN A 231 14.01 -5.79 -9.62
N ASP A 232 15.09 -6.44 -9.20
CA ASP A 232 15.33 -7.85 -9.42
C ASP A 232 15.96 -8.38 -8.12
N VAL A 233 15.49 -9.52 -7.67
CA VAL A 233 15.95 -10.07 -6.38
C VAL A 233 17.23 -10.88 -6.51
N ASP A 234 17.54 -11.36 -7.71
CA ASP A 234 18.68 -12.23 -8.00
C ASP A 234 19.77 -11.54 -8.79
N SER A 235 19.44 -10.51 -9.55
CA SER A 235 20.36 -9.88 -10.49
C SER A 235 20.44 -8.37 -10.33
N GLU A 236 21.66 -7.82 -10.31
CA GLU A 236 21.92 -6.39 -10.43
C GLU A 236 22.03 -5.94 -11.90
N GLU A 237 22.14 -6.88 -12.84
CA GLU A 237 22.33 -6.61 -14.28
C GLU A 237 21.00 -6.75 -15.03
N VAL A 238 20.14 -5.74 -14.93
CA VAL A 238 18.86 -5.69 -15.61
C VAL A 238 18.93 -4.75 -16.81
N THR A 239 18.25 -5.06 -17.90
CA THR A 239 18.15 -4.24 -19.11
C THR A 239 16.72 -3.88 -19.43
N LEU A 240 16.50 -2.65 -19.90
CA LEU A 240 15.19 -2.16 -20.33
C LEU A 240 15.24 -1.79 -21.81
N GLU A 241 14.28 -2.27 -22.58
CA GLU A 241 14.12 -1.97 -24.00
C GLU A 241 12.70 -1.50 -24.31
N LEU A 242 12.59 -0.54 -25.22
CA LEU A 242 11.31 -0.20 -25.84
C LEU A 242 11.10 -1.05 -27.09
N SER A 243 9.88 -1.55 -27.26
CA SER A 243 9.49 -2.30 -28.44
C SER A 243 8.30 -1.64 -29.15
N GLY A 244 8.14 -1.92 -30.46
CA GLY A 244 7.04 -1.34 -31.25
C GLY A 244 7.31 0.07 -31.77
N ASP A 245 6.23 0.78 -32.10
CA ASP A 245 6.28 2.13 -32.69
C ASP A 245 6.55 3.20 -31.63
N THR A 246 7.83 3.42 -31.32
CA THR A 246 8.25 4.49 -30.42
C THR A 246 8.25 5.84 -31.18
N PRO A 247 7.66 6.92 -30.63
CA PRO A 247 7.69 8.25 -31.25
C PRO A 247 9.13 8.70 -31.50
N ALA A 248 9.38 9.34 -32.67
CA ALA A 248 10.72 9.77 -33.06
C ALA A 248 11.35 10.81 -32.09
N TRP A 249 10.52 11.54 -31.37
CA TRP A 249 10.95 12.54 -30.38
C TRP A 249 11.31 11.93 -29.00
N LEU A 250 10.96 10.65 -28.74
CA LEU A 250 11.20 9.96 -27.48
C LEU A 250 12.43 9.07 -27.57
N SER A 251 13.28 9.08 -26.57
CA SER A 251 14.44 8.20 -26.42
C SER A 251 14.47 7.53 -25.04
N LEU A 252 15.06 6.34 -25.03
CA LEU A 252 15.40 5.61 -23.78
C LEU A 252 16.93 5.56 -23.68
N ASP A 253 17.47 6.00 -22.54
CA ASP A 253 18.88 5.88 -22.17
C ASP A 253 18.98 5.16 -20.81
N GLY A 254 19.44 3.91 -20.85
CA GLY A 254 19.38 3.01 -19.68
C GLY A 254 17.91 2.81 -19.22
N PHE A 255 17.56 3.39 -18.08
CA PHE A 255 16.21 3.36 -17.52
C PHE A 255 15.47 4.68 -17.59
N THR A 256 16.00 5.66 -18.32
CA THR A 256 15.45 7.00 -18.38
C THR A 256 14.80 7.26 -19.74
N LEU A 257 13.50 7.58 -19.71
CA LEU A 257 12.76 8.08 -20.86
C LEU A 257 12.88 9.59 -20.94
N THR A 258 13.29 10.12 -22.10
CA THR A 258 13.40 11.56 -22.35
C THR A 258 12.92 11.93 -23.74
N GLY A 259 12.40 13.15 -23.91
CA GLY A 259 12.03 13.65 -25.22
C GLY A 259 11.27 14.96 -25.17
N GLU A 260 11.06 15.55 -26.37
CA GLU A 260 10.26 16.77 -26.56
C GLU A 260 9.02 16.40 -27.36
N PRO A 261 7.84 16.31 -26.70
CA PRO A 261 6.61 15.94 -27.39
C PRO A 261 6.25 16.90 -28.54
N GLU A 262 5.94 16.34 -29.70
CA GLU A 262 5.60 17.13 -30.89
C GLU A 262 4.08 17.25 -31.10
N ASN A 263 3.31 16.31 -30.59
CA ASN A 263 1.86 16.24 -30.74
C ASN A 263 1.20 15.72 -29.47
N ASN A 264 0.02 16.25 -29.18
CA ASN A 264 -0.82 15.68 -28.12
C ASN A 264 -1.33 14.29 -28.50
N GLY A 265 -1.61 13.47 -27.50
CA GLY A 265 -2.13 12.12 -27.70
C GLY A 265 -1.77 11.16 -26.58
N LEU A 266 -2.27 9.94 -26.72
CA LEU A 266 -1.93 8.82 -25.85
C LEU A 266 -0.94 7.92 -26.58
N TYR A 267 0.25 7.81 -26.02
CA TYR A 267 1.32 6.94 -26.53
C TYR A 267 1.41 5.70 -25.62
N MET A 268 1.29 4.54 -26.22
CA MET A 268 1.47 3.27 -25.57
C MET A 268 2.86 2.72 -25.93
N LEU A 269 3.74 2.63 -24.95
CA LEU A 269 5.14 2.26 -25.14
C LEU A 269 5.37 0.86 -24.55
N PRO A 270 5.31 -0.20 -25.34
CA PRO A 270 5.60 -1.53 -24.84
C PRO A 270 7.06 -1.61 -24.40
N MET A 271 7.29 -2.13 -23.21
CA MET A 271 8.60 -2.27 -22.59
C MET A 271 8.91 -3.72 -22.32
N THR A 272 10.17 -4.06 -22.50
CA THR A 272 10.74 -5.37 -22.16
C THR A 272 11.83 -5.15 -21.13
N LEU A 273 11.66 -5.74 -19.96
CA LEU A 273 12.63 -5.74 -18.88
C LEU A 273 13.24 -7.15 -18.79
N SER A 274 14.57 -7.27 -18.76
CA SER A 274 15.25 -8.57 -18.76
C SER A 274 16.50 -8.56 -17.89
N ASP A 275 16.72 -9.64 -17.15
CA ASP A 275 17.95 -10.01 -16.44
C ASP A 275 18.93 -10.82 -17.30
N GLY A 276 18.54 -11.16 -18.53
CA GLY A 276 19.31 -12.00 -19.46
C GLY A 276 18.83 -13.45 -19.54
N GLU A 277 18.02 -13.93 -18.61
CA GLU A 277 17.39 -15.25 -18.57
C GLU A 277 15.87 -15.18 -18.67
N LEU A 278 15.25 -14.32 -17.90
CA LEU A 278 13.81 -14.08 -17.85
C LEU A 278 13.45 -12.68 -18.33
N VAL A 279 12.18 -12.49 -18.68
CA VAL A 279 11.68 -11.22 -19.17
C VAL A 279 10.33 -10.88 -18.56
N THR A 280 10.16 -9.60 -18.24
CA THR A 280 8.86 -9.02 -17.87
C THR A 280 8.43 -8.02 -18.95
N LEU A 281 7.20 -8.17 -19.42
CA LEU A 281 6.60 -7.31 -20.43
C LEU A 281 5.52 -6.44 -19.79
N ASP A 282 5.59 -5.13 -20.04
CA ASP A 282 4.53 -4.21 -19.64
C ASP A 282 4.47 -3.02 -20.60
N THR A 283 3.51 -2.13 -20.44
CA THR A 283 3.32 -0.97 -21.32
C THR A 283 3.29 0.31 -20.52
N PHE A 284 4.17 1.26 -20.86
CA PHE A 284 4.12 2.60 -20.30
C PHE A 284 3.10 3.46 -21.07
N HIS A 285 2.15 4.04 -20.36
CA HIS A 285 1.09 4.91 -20.90
C HIS A 285 1.48 6.36 -20.75
N LEU A 286 1.97 6.99 -21.82
CA LEU A 286 2.34 8.39 -21.83
C LEU A 286 1.22 9.23 -22.47
N ARG A 287 0.59 10.09 -21.70
CA ARG A 287 -0.40 11.05 -22.18
C ARG A 287 0.24 12.42 -22.33
N VAL A 288 0.22 12.94 -23.55
CA VAL A 288 0.69 14.28 -23.90
C VAL A 288 -0.51 15.17 -24.12
N GLU A 289 -0.61 16.29 -23.41
CA GLU A 289 -1.72 17.24 -23.49
C GLU A 289 -1.19 18.66 -23.33
N VAL A 290 -1.97 19.66 -23.78
CA VAL A 290 -1.73 21.06 -23.44
C VAL A 290 -2.33 21.32 -22.07
N LEU A 291 -1.49 21.41 -21.05
CA LEU A 291 -1.93 21.49 -19.65
C LEU A 291 -2.31 22.90 -19.22
N VAL A 292 -1.67 23.91 -19.81
CA VAL A 292 -1.87 25.34 -19.49
C VAL A 292 -3.03 25.95 -20.28
N PRO A 293 -3.70 26.99 -19.80
CA PRO A 293 -4.61 27.76 -20.63
C PRO A 293 -3.85 28.47 -21.76
N VAL A 294 -4.48 28.64 -22.91
CA VAL A 294 -3.85 29.30 -24.08
C VAL A 294 -4.65 30.54 -24.45
N VAL A 295 -4.05 31.73 -24.30
CA VAL A 295 -4.69 32.98 -24.76
C VAL A 295 -4.71 32.98 -26.27
N THR A 296 -5.91 33.03 -26.86
CA THR A 296 -6.14 33.00 -28.30
C THR A 296 -6.22 34.40 -28.90
N SER A 297 -6.74 35.36 -28.13
CA SER A 297 -6.79 36.77 -28.56
C SER A 297 -7.00 37.72 -27.38
N VAL A 298 -6.54 38.95 -27.55
CA VAL A 298 -6.91 40.10 -26.73
C VAL A 298 -7.43 41.16 -27.69
N THR A 299 -8.72 41.50 -27.60
CA THR A 299 -9.40 42.38 -28.54
C THR A 299 -10.14 43.48 -27.80
N ASP A 300 -10.18 44.65 -28.42
CA ASP A 300 -10.94 45.80 -27.96
C ASP A 300 -12.43 45.46 -27.75
N VAL A 301 -13.08 46.15 -26.83
CA VAL A 301 -14.51 46.05 -26.60
C VAL A 301 -15.18 47.05 -27.55
N PRO A 302 -16.03 46.62 -28.50
CA PRO A 302 -16.63 47.53 -29.47
C PRO A 302 -17.70 48.41 -28.84
N GLU A 303 -17.79 49.68 -29.30
CA GLU A 303 -18.76 50.67 -28.84
C GLU A 303 -18.68 50.99 -27.35
N ASP A 304 -17.46 51.04 -26.79
CA ASP A 304 -17.21 51.47 -25.41
C ASP A 304 -16.39 52.78 -25.37
N GLN A 305 -16.18 53.30 -24.16
CA GLN A 305 -15.36 54.49 -23.87
C GLN A 305 -13.87 54.12 -23.69
N GLY A 306 -13.44 52.93 -24.15
CA GLY A 306 -12.09 52.42 -23.90
C GLY A 306 -11.88 51.85 -22.51
N GLY A 307 -10.63 51.53 -22.20
CA GLY A 307 -10.25 51.04 -20.90
C GLY A 307 -10.50 49.54 -20.67
N GLU A 308 -11.13 48.84 -21.64
CA GLU A 308 -11.48 47.41 -21.48
C GLU A 308 -11.15 46.62 -22.77
N VAL A 309 -10.82 45.32 -22.55
CA VAL A 309 -10.58 44.35 -23.64
C VAL A 309 -11.26 43.02 -23.34
N TYR A 310 -11.60 42.27 -24.36
CA TYR A 310 -11.94 40.88 -24.27
C TYR A 310 -10.67 40.05 -24.35
N VAL A 311 -10.36 39.27 -23.27
CA VAL A 311 -9.33 38.27 -23.27
C VAL A 311 -9.97 36.90 -23.51
N SER A 312 -9.74 36.36 -24.71
CA SER A 312 -10.24 35.06 -25.12
C SER A 312 -9.15 33.99 -24.93
N PHE A 313 -9.50 32.83 -24.39
CA PHE A 313 -8.54 31.77 -24.16
C PHE A 313 -9.19 30.37 -24.20
N ASP A 314 -8.37 29.38 -24.56
CA ASP A 314 -8.70 27.98 -24.45
C ASP A 314 -8.42 27.47 -23.04
N ARG A 315 -9.23 26.53 -22.57
CA ARG A 315 -9.18 25.99 -21.23
C ARG A 315 -7.87 25.26 -20.93
N SER A 316 -7.54 25.14 -19.63
CA SER A 316 -6.57 24.17 -19.11
C SER A 316 -7.12 22.73 -19.24
N PHE A 317 -6.25 21.74 -19.46
CA PHE A 317 -6.59 20.31 -19.45
C PHE A 317 -7.34 19.88 -18.17
N PHE A 318 -7.03 20.50 -17.03
CA PHE A 318 -7.62 20.17 -15.73
C PHE A 318 -8.98 20.81 -15.48
N ASP A 319 -9.45 21.69 -16.37
CA ASP A 319 -10.78 22.26 -16.27
C ASP A 319 -11.83 21.22 -16.67
N THR A 320 -12.56 20.74 -15.67
CA THR A 320 -13.61 19.74 -15.84
C THR A 320 -14.89 20.20 -15.15
N HIS A 321 -16.05 19.87 -15.71
CA HIS A 321 -17.37 20.23 -15.18
C HIS A 321 -17.63 19.76 -13.71
N GLN A 322 -16.73 19.00 -13.14
CA GLN A 322 -16.97 18.30 -11.87
C GLN A 322 -16.38 19.00 -10.63
N ASN A 323 -15.67 20.12 -10.81
CA ASN A 323 -14.99 20.76 -9.68
C ASN A 323 -15.31 22.26 -9.55
N PRO A 324 -16.28 22.64 -8.71
CA PRO A 324 -16.72 24.03 -8.54
C PRO A 324 -15.69 24.95 -7.85
N THR A 325 -14.56 24.44 -7.41
CA THR A 325 -13.49 25.23 -6.76
C THR A 325 -12.39 25.67 -7.72
N GLN A 326 -12.49 25.27 -8.99
CA GLN A 326 -11.54 25.68 -10.03
C GLN A 326 -11.93 27.06 -10.59
N GLU A 327 -10.93 27.89 -10.84
CA GLU A 327 -11.15 29.26 -11.35
C GLU A 327 -10.04 29.69 -12.32
N TYR A 328 -10.41 30.62 -13.18
CA TYR A 328 -9.47 31.37 -14.00
C TYR A 328 -9.35 32.80 -13.51
N GLY A 329 -8.15 33.36 -13.64
CA GLY A 329 -7.87 34.76 -13.44
C GLY A 329 -7.16 35.36 -14.67
N VAL A 330 -7.52 36.54 -15.07
CA VAL A 330 -6.77 37.33 -16.06
C VAL A 330 -5.87 38.29 -15.29
N MET A 331 -4.59 38.22 -15.57
CA MET A 331 -3.58 39.11 -14.99
C MET A 331 -3.05 40.06 -16.05
N ARG A 332 -2.90 41.31 -15.68
CA ARG A 332 -2.32 42.41 -16.48
C ARG A 332 -0.97 42.77 -15.90
N LEU A 333 0.02 43.01 -16.75
CA LEU A 333 1.31 43.52 -16.33
C LEU A 333 1.27 45.04 -16.17
N ASP A 334 1.31 45.50 -14.92
CA ASP A 334 1.30 46.91 -14.58
C ASP A 334 2.71 47.45 -14.38
N HIS A 335 2.94 48.66 -14.94
CA HIS A 335 4.17 49.40 -14.77
C HIS A 335 3.98 50.50 -13.72
N PHE A 336 4.88 50.55 -12.72
CA PHE A 336 4.82 51.51 -11.62
C PHE A 336 6.01 52.45 -11.68
N GLU A 337 5.95 53.57 -10.97
CA GLU A 337 7.07 54.52 -10.82
C GLU A 337 8.34 53.79 -10.36
N GLY A 338 9.48 54.08 -11.01
CA GLY A 338 10.78 53.51 -10.66
C GLY A 338 11.12 52.19 -11.32
N ASP A 339 10.62 51.95 -12.54
CA ASP A 339 10.84 50.73 -13.37
C ASP A 339 10.40 49.42 -12.72
N SER A 340 9.52 49.46 -11.71
CA SER A 340 8.92 48.29 -11.14
C SER A 340 7.71 47.82 -11.94
N VAL A 341 7.60 46.49 -12.10
CA VAL A 341 6.47 45.86 -12.81
C VAL A 341 5.84 44.81 -11.92
N ALA A 342 4.54 44.62 -12.00
CA ALA A 342 3.86 43.54 -11.31
C ALA A 342 2.63 43.05 -12.09
N TRP A 343 2.36 41.76 -11.98
CA TRP A 343 1.13 41.17 -12.50
C TRP A 343 -0.01 41.43 -11.52
N VAL A 344 -1.05 42.09 -12.01
CA VAL A 344 -2.26 42.47 -11.25
C VAL A 344 -3.45 41.67 -11.78
N MET A 345 -4.23 41.07 -10.88
CA MET A 345 -5.47 40.40 -11.25
C MET A 345 -6.52 41.42 -11.66
N VAL A 346 -6.99 41.38 -12.89
CA VAL A 346 -7.97 42.35 -13.46
C VAL A 346 -9.32 41.71 -13.76
N ALA A 347 -9.38 40.40 -13.88
CA ALA A 347 -10.64 39.66 -14.00
C ALA A 347 -10.49 38.25 -13.40
N SER A 348 -11.59 37.65 -12.96
CA SER A 348 -11.64 36.27 -12.56
C SER A 348 -13.04 35.67 -12.71
N GLY A 349 -13.10 34.34 -12.84
CA GLY A 349 -14.36 33.62 -12.95
C GLY A 349 -14.18 32.12 -12.82
N PRO A 350 -15.28 31.37 -12.60
CA PRO A 350 -15.21 29.93 -12.40
C PRO A 350 -14.81 29.19 -13.66
N ALA A 351 -14.09 28.10 -13.50
CA ALA A 351 -13.86 27.11 -14.54
C ALA A 351 -15.07 26.16 -14.58
N ILE A 352 -15.73 26.11 -15.73
CA ILE A 352 -17.00 25.38 -15.93
C ILE A 352 -16.91 24.26 -16.96
N GLY A 353 -15.69 23.96 -17.45
CA GLY A 353 -15.41 22.90 -18.42
C GLY A 353 -15.72 23.26 -19.87
N GLU A 354 -15.96 24.53 -20.17
CA GLU A 354 -16.11 25.00 -21.57
C GLU A 354 -14.76 24.97 -22.28
N GLU A 355 -14.76 24.76 -23.58
CA GLU A 355 -13.50 24.71 -24.35
C GLU A 355 -12.88 26.11 -24.51
N HIS A 356 -13.70 27.15 -24.57
CA HIS A 356 -13.30 28.53 -24.80
C HIS A 356 -13.93 29.45 -23.78
N TYR A 357 -13.15 30.42 -23.29
CA TYR A 357 -13.58 31.44 -22.33
C TYR A 357 -13.30 32.83 -22.87
N ILE A 358 -14.13 33.78 -22.49
CA ILE A 358 -13.94 35.21 -22.79
C ILE A 358 -14.15 35.98 -21.49
N PHE A 359 -13.13 36.71 -21.04
CA PHE A 359 -13.19 37.53 -19.85
C PHE A 359 -13.00 39.00 -20.24
N LEU A 360 -13.79 39.88 -19.64
CA LEU A 360 -13.62 41.30 -19.71
C LEU A 360 -12.51 41.72 -18.75
N ALA A 361 -11.51 42.44 -19.26
CA ALA A 361 -10.35 42.86 -18.48
C ALA A 361 -10.01 44.33 -18.76
N SER A 362 -9.67 45.08 -17.69
CA SER A 362 -9.29 46.49 -17.86
C SER A 362 -7.85 46.63 -18.38
N THR A 363 -7.61 47.61 -19.22
CA THR A 363 -6.29 48.10 -19.62
C THR A 363 -5.76 49.17 -18.70
N GLN A 364 -4.52 49.60 -18.83
CA GLN A 364 -3.98 50.75 -18.11
C GLN A 364 -4.23 52.07 -18.81
N GLN A 365 -4.30 52.02 -20.13
CA GLN A 365 -4.52 53.18 -21.00
C GLN A 365 -5.02 52.75 -22.37
N ASP A 366 -5.70 53.62 -23.03
CA ASP A 366 -6.17 53.39 -24.39
C ASP A 366 -5.09 53.68 -25.46
N SER A 367 -5.24 53.03 -26.60
CA SER A 367 -4.46 53.33 -27.78
C SER A 367 -4.97 54.62 -28.39
N THR A 368 -4.17 55.67 -28.38
CA THR A 368 -4.57 57.00 -28.87
C THR A 368 -3.82 57.42 -30.15
N SER A 369 -2.70 56.76 -30.45
CA SER A 369 -1.89 57.10 -31.65
C SER A 369 -0.86 56.00 -31.94
N GLU A 370 -0.20 56.09 -33.12
CA GLU A 370 0.92 55.19 -33.47
C GLU A 370 2.10 55.27 -32.47
N THR A 371 2.24 56.39 -31.75
CA THR A 371 3.30 56.58 -30.74
C THR A 371 2.89 56.17 -29.31
N ASN A 372 1.60 56.23 -29.03
CA ASN A 372 1.00 55.68 -27.82
C ASN A 372 -0.02 54.60 -28.22
N ASN A 373 0.48 53.38 -28.41
CA ASN A 373 -0.32 52.27 -28.91
C ASN A 373 -1.15 51.56 -27.83
N GLY A 374 -1.10 52.02 -26.55
CA GLY A 374 -1.87 51.47 -25.45
C GLY A 374 -1.65 49.96 -25.16
N MET A 375 -0.57 49.38 -25.75
CA MET A 375 -0.32 47.94 -25.67
C MET A 375 -0.11 47.51 -24.22
N THR A 376 -0.91 46.60 -23.77
CA THR A 376 -0.93 46.05 -22.45
C THR A 376 -0.71 44.54 -22.54
N GLU A 377 0.09 43.98 -21.62
CA GLU A 377 0.39 42.55 -21.60
C GLU A 377 -0.53 41.82 -20.63
N PHE A 378 -1.17 40.76 -21.11
CA PHE A 378 -2.11 39.94 -20.37
C PHE A 378 -1.66 38.48 -20.34
N LYS A 379 -1.95 37.78 -19.25
CA LYS A 379 -1.86 36.31 -19.13
C LYS A 379 -3.04 35.75 -18.35
N VAL A 380 -3.37 34.50 -18.61
CA VAL A 380 -4.38 33.75 -17.86
C VAL A 380 -3.73 32.82 -16.85
N VAL A 381 -4.29 32.80 -15.65
CA VAL A 381 -3.91 31.92 -14.56
C VAL A 381 -5.07 30.97 -14.30
N ALA A 382 -4.79 29.68 -14.36
CA ALA A 382 -5.75 28.62 -14.08
C ALA A 382 -5.43 27.98 -12.74
N SER A 383 -6.28 28.17 -11.72
CA SER A 383 -6.19 27.53 -10.41
C SER A 383 -7.00 26.24 -10.46
N MET A 384 -6.34 25.10 -10.65
CA MET A 384 -6.95 23.80 -10.95
C MET A 384 -6.57 22.75 -9.89
N THR A 385 -7.24 21.60 -9.92
CA THR A 385 -6.92 20.45 -9.02
C THR A 385 -5.48 19.98 -9.18
N GLY A 386 -4.90 20.09 -10.38
CA GLY A 386 -3.51 19.73 -10.68
C GLY A 386 -2.46 20.77 -10.26
N GLY A 387 -2.88 21.97 -9.86
CA GLY A 387 -1.99 23.08 -9.50
C GLY A 387 -2.42 24.41 -10.11
N VAL A 388 -1.48 25.36 -10.14
CA VAL A 388 -1.65 26.68 -10.76
C VAL A 388 -0.87 26.70 -12.06
N PHE A 389 -1.57 26.95 -13.16
CA PHE A 389 -1.02 26.97 -14.51
C PHE A 389 -1.12 28.39 -15.10
N HIS A 390 -0.12 28.80 -15.85
CA HIS A 390 -0.05 30.13 -16.45
C HIS A 390 0.05 29.99 -17.97
N SER A 391 -0.73 30.77 -18.69
CA SER A 391 -0.52 30.96 -20.14
C SER A 391 0.77 31.73 -20.41
N ASP A 392 1.24 31.64 -21.64
CA ASP A 392 2.15 32.64 -22.18
C ASP A 392 1.43 34.01 -22.21
N PRO A 393 2.20 35.13 -22.01
CA PRO A 393 1.66 36.44 -22.08
C PRO A 393 1.32 36.86 -23.55
N VAL A 394 0.23 37.61 -23.71
CA VAL A 394 -0.20 38.14 -25.00
C VAL A 394 -0.50 39.63 -24.89
N MET A 395 -0.09 40.38 -25.90
CA MET A 395 -0.32 41.83 -25.98
C MET A 395 -1.68 42.15 -26.58
N GLY A 396 -2.33 43.17 -26.02
CA GLY A 396 -3.57 43.75 -26.58
C GLY A 396 -3.72 45.21 -26.18
N TYR A 397 -4.71 45.87 -26.74
CA TYR A 397 -4.99 47.25 -26.44
C TYR A 397 -6.49 47.54 -26.52
N SER A 398 -6.93 48.55 -25.76
CA SER A 398 -8.26 49.15 -25.87
C SER A 398 -8.25 50.43 -26.68
N VAL A 399 -9.37 50.77 -27.25
CA VAL A 399 -9.59 52.01 -27.99
C VAL A 399 -10.91 52.61 -27.55
N ASP A 400 -10.91 53.91 -27.21
CA ASP A 400 -12.17 54.63 -27.11
C ASP A 400 -12.75 54.75 -28.51
N ASN A 401 -13.87 54.08 -28.75
CA ASN A 401 -14.53 54.08 -30.06
C ASN A 401 -15.94 54.68 -30.04
N ILE A 402 -16.31 55.35 -28.94
CA ILE A 402 -17.48 56.20 -28.85
C ILE A 402 -17.02 57.66 -28.97
N ALA A 403 -17.47 58.33 -30.03
CA ALA A 403 -17.16 59.75 -30.20
C ALA A 403 -17.76 60.57 -29.06
N PRO A 404 -17.03 61.61 -28.57
CA PRO A 404 -17.56 62.54 -27.58
C PRO A 404 -18.95 63.07 -27.92
N GLY A 405 -19.77 63.24 -26.92
CA GLY A 405 -21.11 63.74 -27.05
C GLY A 405 -21.16 65.16 -27.64
N VAL A 406 -22.24 65.46 -28.33
CA VAL A 406 -22.41 66.79 -28.86
C VAL A 406 -22.48 67.82 -27.74
N PRO A 407 -21.92 69.06 -27.97
CA PRO A 407 -21.95 70.11 -26.93
C PRO A 407 -23.39 70.43 -26.54
N THR A 408 -23.63 70.54 -25.27
CA THR A 408 -24.93 70.94 -24.70
C THR A 408 -24.91 72.38 -24.21
N GLY A 409 -26.09 72.97 -23.95
CA GLY A 409 -26.19 74.33 -23.40
C GLY A 409 -25.68 75.41 -24.30
N VAL A 410 -25.57 75.17 -25.64
CA VAL A 410 -25.08 76.16 -26.61
C VAL A 410 -25.97 77.37 -26.63
N MET A 411 -25.40 78.53 -26.34
CA MET A 411 -26.09 79.84 -26.36
C MET A 411 -25.24 80.86 -27.09
N ALA A 412 -25.88 81.67 -27.87
CA ALA A 412 -25.25 82.80 -28.54
C ALA A 412 -25.91 84.12 -28.14
N MET A 413 -25.13 85.08 -27.66
CA MET A 413 -25.57 86.34 -27.21
C MET A 413 -24.92 87.45 -28.08
N ALA A 414 -25.72 88.36 -28.62
CA ALA A 414 -25.17 89.51 -29.33
C ALA A 414 -24.66 90.57 -28.33
N MET A 415 -23.40 91.01 -28.53
CA MET A 415 -22.79 92.17 -27.90
C MET A 415 -22.73 93.36 -28.89
N ASP A 416 -22.28 94.50 -28.47
CA ASP A 416 -22.30 95.72 -29.31
C ASP A 416 -21.66 95.55 -30.71
N ASP A 417 -20.47 94.90 -30.77
CA ASP A 417 -19.72 94.65 -32.01
C ASP A 417 -19.25 93.21 -32.19
N SER A 418 -19.76 92.27 -31.32
CA SER A 418 -19.31 90.88 -31.28
C SER A 418 -20.48 89.96 -30.91
N MET A 419 -20.31 88.65 -31.03
CA MET A 419 -21.21 87.64 -30.60
C MET A 419 -20.43 86.77 -29.59
N GLN A 420 -20.98 86.55 -28.38
CA GLN A 420 -20.44 85.56 -27.45
C GLN A 420 -21.20 84.25 -27.63
N VAL A 421 -20.46 83.16 -27.81
CA VAL A 421 -21.00 81.81 -27.85
C VAL A 421 -20.49 81.07 -26.64
N THR A 422 -21.38 80.42 -25.90
CA THR A 422 -21.06 79.63 -24.73
C THR A 422 -21.74 78.25 -24.83
N TRP A 423 -21.13 77.24 -24.21
CA TRP A 423 -21.69 75.91 -24.15
C TRP A 423 -21.26 75.26 -22.83
N ASP A 424 -21.85 74.12 -22.53
CA ASP A 424 -21.46 73.35 -21.30
C ASP A 424 -20.10 72.67 -21.52
N VAL A 425 -19.35 72.44 -20.47
CA VAL A 425 -18.09 71.67 -20.45
C VAL A 425 -18.44 70.23 -20.81
N SER A 426 -17.65 69.61 -21.70
CA SER A 426 -17.77 68.20 -21.97
C SER A 426 -17.44 67.38 -20.70
N VAL A 427 -18.17 66.30 -20.46
CA VAL A 427 -17.96 65.34 -19.39
C VAL A 427 -17.30 64.07 -19.91
N ASP A 428 -17.09 63.98 -21.21
CA ASP A 428 -16.49 62.80 -21.85
C ASP A 428 -14.97 62.79 -21.64
N GLU A 429 -14.44 61.65 -21.29
CA GLU A 429 -13.02 61.49 -20.91
C GLU A 429 -12.06 61.65 -22.12
N ASP A 430 -12.53 61.36 -23.30
CA ASP A 430 -11.83 61.47 -24.58
C ASP A 430 -11.90 62.86 -25.22
N PHE A 431 -12.66 63.77 -24.61
CA PHE A 431 -12.80 65.12 -25.10
C PHE A 431 -11.46 65.84 -25.20
N GLN A 432 -11.14 66.37 -26.35
CA GLN A 432 -9.90 67.17 -26.59
C GLN A 432 -10.19 68.64 -26.80
N TYR A 433 -11.08 68.98 -27.69
CA TYR A 433 -11.42 70.38 -28.03
C TYR A 433 -12.78 70.50 -28.75
N PHE A 434 -13.35 71.66 -28.68
CA PHE A 434 -14.50 72.04 -29.53
C PHE A 434 -14.02 72.69 -30.79
N ILE A 435 -14.77 72.51 -31.91
CA ILE A 435 -14.59 73.25 -33.14
C ILE A 435 -15.76 74.20 -33.27
N LEU A 436 -15.49 75.54 -33.21
CA LEU A 436 -16.46 76.56 -33.51
C LEU A 436 -16.26 76.98 -34.93
N GLU A 437 -17.29 76.82 -35.76
CA GLU A 437 -17.29 77.20 -37.12
C GLU A 437 -18.15 78.49 -37.35
N LYS A 438 -17.57 79.48 -38.02
CA LYS A 438 -18.21 80.72 -38.36
C LYS A 438 -18.28 80.90 -39.88
N SER A 439 -19.44 81.29 -40.38
CA SER A 439 -19.66 81.60 -41.79
C SER A 439 -20.43 82.89 -41.97
N ASN A 440 -20.12 83.62 -43.02
CA ASN A 440 -20.88 84.78 -43.45
C ASN A 440 -22.05 84.42 -44.40
N SER A 441 -22.22 83.15 -44.69
CA SER A 441 -23.28 82.58 -45.51
C SER A 441 -24.21 81.69 -44.69
N SER A 442 -25.52 81.83 -44.93
CA SER A 442 -26.53 80.96 -44.33
C SER A 442 -26.44 79.47 -44.74
N GLU A 443 -25.70 79.21 -45.82
CA GLU A 443 -25.48 77.84 -46.35
C GLU A 443 -24.16 77.25 -45.89
N PHE A 444 -23.38 77.98 -45.02
CA PHE A 444 -22.07 77.49 -44.48
C PHE A 444 -21.12 77.04 -45.62
N LEU A 445 -21.09 77.73 -46.77
CA LEU A 445 -20.26 77.39 -47.93
C LEU A 445 -18.78 77.78 -47.77
N GLU A 446 -18.53 78.84 -47.00
CA GLU A 446 -17.19 79.25 -46.58
C GLU A 446 -17.18 79.39 -45.05
N VAL A 447 -16.35 78.57 -44.35
CA VAL A 447 -16.27 78.53 -42.89
C VAL A 447 -14.87 78.94 -42.42
N GLU A 448 -14.83 79.67 -41.35
CA GLU A 448 -13.63 79.91 -40.52
C GLU A 448 -13.78 79.09 -39.27
N SER A 449 -12.84 78.13 -38.99
CA SER A 449 -12.90 77.16 -37.90
C SER A 449 -11.91 77.55 -36.79
N PHE A 450 -12.35 77.44 -35.54
CA PHE A 450 -11.58 77.69 -34.37
C PHE A 450 -11.60 76.45 -33.44
N GLU A 451 -10.41 75.97 -33.10
CA GLU A 451 -10.28 74.91 -32.08
C GLU A 451 -10.25 75.59 -30.69
N LEU A 452 -11.08 75.12 -29.75
CA LEU A 452 -11.30 75.75 -28.49
C LEU A 452 -11.26 74.67 -27.37
N GLU A 453 -10.33 74.82 -26.43
CA GLU A 453 -10.25 73.96 -25.22
C GLU A 453 -11.18 74.41 -24.08
N GLU A 454 -11.66 75.68 -24.21
CA GLU A 454 -12.53 76.30 -23.20
C GLU A 454 -14.00 76.29 -23.66
N ASN A 455 -14.95 76.42 -22.78
CA ASN A 455 -16.39 76.37 -23.02
C ASN A 455 -17.01 77.71 -23.38
N ALA A 456 -16.22 78.67 -23.82
CA ALA A 456 -16.67 79.99 -24.26
C ALA A 456 -15.70 80.61 -25.29
N TYR A 457 -16.28 81.31 -26.28
CA TYR A 457 -15.57 82.12 -27.31
C TYR A 457 -16.25 83.43 -27.50
#